data_46d2255c0d81f5a57b4d0da448fb2de5
#
_entry.id   46d2255c0d81f5a57b4d0da448fb2de5
#
_cell.length_a   1.000
_cell.length_b   1.000
_cell.length_c   1.000
_cell.angle_alpha   90.00
_cell.angle_beta   90.00
_cell.angle_gamma   90.00
#
_symmetry.space_group_name_H-M   'P 1'
#
loop_
_entity.id
_entity.type
_entity.pdbx_description
1 polymer ?
#
loop_
_entity_poly.entity_id
_entity_poly.type
_entity_poly.pdbx_seq_one_letter_code
_entity_poly.pdbx_strand_id
1 'polypeptide(L)'
;MGKRQLERIMTALILAGAFYVGRLGAQMMEMHNRITQAVSGEVKEYRVVIDAGHGGFDSGKVGIGNILEKEINLAIAGKVQQNLEAAGIETIMTRESDRGLYDENEENKKQQDMKKRCTVINESGADLAVSIHQNSYTEEYVCGPQVFYYETSQKGKELAQTLQEALNQKLDIARPREIKANNTYYILKKTQIPTVIAECGFLSNTEEAEKLISEKYQEQVAEAICEGIRKYLRERASVL
;
A
#
# COMPACT_ATOMS: atom_id res chain seq x y z
N MET A 1 -32.82 -38.65 48.22
CA MET A 1 -32.13 -39.10 47.00
C MET A 1 -31.38 -40.38 47.32
N GLY A 2 -31.65 -41.49 46.63
CA GLY A 2 -31.04 -42.80 46.96
C GLY A 2 -29.56 -42.82 46.44
N LYS A 3 -28.70 -43.59 47.12
CA LYS A 3 -27.26 -43.72 46.82
C LYS A 3 -27.00 -43.99 45.32
N ARG A 4 -27.79 -44.87 44.69
CA ARG A 4 -27.70 -45.17 43.25
C ARG A 4 -28.03 -43.99 42.33
N GLN A 5 -28.88 -43.09 42.76
CA GLN A 5 -29.22 -41.88 41.98
C GLN A 5 -28.12 -40.84 42.04
N LEU A 6 -27.46 -40.70 43.18
CA LEU A 6 -26.29 -39.86 43.36
C LEU A 6 -25.10 -40.32 42.50
N GLU A 7 -24.82 -41.64 42.51
CA GLU A 7 -23.77 -42.26 41.69
C GLU A 7 -23.97 -42.00 40.18
N ARG A 8 -25.23 -42.14 39.67
CA ARG A 8 -25.55 -41.85 38.26
C ARG A 8 -25.33 -40.38 37.90
N ILE A 9 -25.70 -39.46 38.79
CA ILE A 9 -25.49 -38.02 38.57
C ILE A 9 -24.01 -37.69 38.54
N MET A 10 -23.23 -38.25 39.49
CA MET A 10 -21.79 -38.05 39.51
C MET A 10 -21.09 -38.58 38.25
N THR A 11 -21.48 -39.80 37.81
CA THR A 11 -20.94 -40.39 36.58
C THR A 11 -21.27 -39.53 35.35
N ALA A 12 -22.52 -39.02 35.25
CA ALA A 12 -22.90 -38.14 34.15
C ALA A 12 -22.10 -36.81 34.14
N LEU A 13 -21.86 -36.21 35.32
CA LEU A 13 -21.06 -35.00 35.45
C LEU A 13 -19.59 -35.25 35.07
N ILE A 14 -19.00 -36.37 35.47
CA ILE A 14 -17.62 -36.75 35.09
C ILE A 14 -17.53 -36.95 33.59
N LEU A 15 -18.48 -37.64 32.96
CA LEU A 15 -18.48 -37.86 31.50
C LEU A 15 -18.68 -36.52 30.73
N ALA A 16 -19.56 -35.66 31.21
CA ALA A 16 -19.76 -34.33 30.63
C ALA A 16 -18.51 -33.47 30.75
N GLY A 17 -17.83 -33.51 31.91
CA GLY A 17 -16.54 -32.83 32.13
C GLY A 17 -15.44 -33.36 31.22
N ALA A 18 -15.30 -34.66 31.08
CA ALA A 18 -14.32 -35.28 30.18
C ALA A 18 -14.59 -34.94 28.71
N PHE A 19 -15.85 -34.93 28.29
CA PHE A 19 -16.25 -34.50 26.94
C PHE A 19 -15.93 -33.04 26.68
N TYR A 20 -16.18 -32.15 27.66
CA TYR A 20 -15.88 -30.72 27.54
C TYR A 20 -14.36 -30.45 27.45
N VAL A 21 -13.57 -31.11 28.29
CA VAL A 21 -12.10 -31.03 28.25
C VAL A 21 -11.56 -31.57 26.93
N GLY A 22 -12.09 -32.69 26.44
CA GLY A 22 -11.73 -33.27 25.14
C GLY A 22 -12.01 -32.31 23.97
N ARG A 23 -13.15 -31.64 24.01
CA ARG A 23 -13.54 -30.64 23.00
C ARG A 23 -12.62 -29.41 23.03
N LEU A 24 -12.28 -28.91 24.23
CA LEU A 24 -11.33 -27.81 24.39
C LEU A 24 -9.92 -28.18 23.87
N GLY A 25 -9.45 -29.39 24.19
CA GLY A 25 -8.18 -29.92 23.69
C GLY A 25 -8.15 -30.01 22.15
N ALA A 26 -9.24 -30.51 21.54
CA ALA A 26 -9.35 -30.55 20.08
C ALA A 26 -9.34 -29.15 19.44
N GLN A 27 -10.01 -28.17 20.03
CA GLN A 27 -9.99 -26.79 19.56
C GLN A 27 -8.60 -26.16 19.68
N MET A 28 -7.89 -26.39 20.80
CA MET A 28 -6.51 -25.91 20.99
C MET A 28 -5.54 -26.55 19.99
N MET A 29 -5.71 -27.85 19.70
CA MET A 29 -4.88 -28.56 18.72
C MET A 29 -5.14 -28.07 17.30
N GLU A 30 -6.39 -27.81 16.93
CA GLU A 30 -6.75 -27.22 15.64
C GLU A 30 -6.19 -25.79 15.47
N MET A 31 -6.27 -24.98 16.53
CA MET A 31 -5.66 -23.64 16.54
C MET A 31 -4.12 -23.72 16.45
N HIS A 32 -3.50 -24.64 17.19
CA HIS A 32 -2.06 -24.90 17.11
C HIS A 32 -1.64 -25.34 15.70
N ASN A 33 -2.39 -26.25 15.08
CA ASN A 33 -2.12 -26.69 13.71
C ASN A 33 -2.30 -25.56 12.68
N ARG A 34 -3.29 -24.69 12.85
CA ARG A 34 -3.46 -23.50 12.00
C ARG A 34 -2.30 -22.54 12.15
N ILE A 35 -1.81 -22.31 13.37
CA ILE A 35 -0.64 -21.47 13.63
C ILE A 35 0.60 -22.12 13.04
N THR A 36 0.79 -23.43 13.21
CA THR A 36 1.96 -24.15 12.68
C THR A 36 1.93 -24.21 11.15
N GLN A 37 0.77 -24.40 10.52
CA GLN A 37 0.63 -24.30 9.06
C GLN A 37 0.85 -22.87 8.53
N ALA A 38 0.43 -21.86 9.28
CA ALA A 38 0.73 -20.47 8.95
C ALA A 38 2.23 -20.13 9.09
N VAL A 39 2.94 -20.83 9.98
CA VAL A 39 4.40 -20.65 10.23
C VAL A 39 5.25 -21.55 9.34
N SER A 40 4.76 -22.71 8.88
CA SER A 40 5.49 -23.66 8.03
C SER A 40 5.21 -23.53 6.53
N GLY A 41 4.23 -22.71 6.13
CA GLY A 41 4.13 -22.24 4.74
C GLY A 41 5.37 -21.39 4.47
N GLU A 42 6.08 -21.60 3.35
CA GLU A 42 7.08 -20.65 2.87
C GLU A 42 6.43 -19.26 2.94
N VAL A 43 6.89 -18.45 3.92
CA VAL A 43 6.44 -17.06 4.01
C VAL A 43 7.00 -16.43 2.75
N LYS A 44 6.16 -16.26 1.74
CA LYS A 44 6.57 -15.55 0.54
C LYS A 44 6.99 -14.15 0.99
N GLU A 45 8.27 -13.89 0.93
CA GLU A 45 8.81 -12.55 1.17
C GLU A 45 8.37 -11.66 0.01
N TYR A 46 7.43 -10.77 0.30
CA TYR A 46 6.98 -9.78 -0.68
C TYR A 46 7.94 -8.61 -0.73
N ARG A 47 8.19 -8.12 -1.94
CA ARG A 47 9.01 -6.94 -2.18
C ARG A 47 8.23 -5.90 -2.96
N VAL A 48 8.29 -4.63 -2.51
CA VAL A 48 7.55 -3.50 -3.08
C VAL A 48 8.50 -2.37 -3.42
N VAL A 49 8.42 -1.85 -4.64
CA VAL A 49 9.11 -0.60 -4.99
C VAL A 49 8.22 0.58 -4.65
N ILE A 50 8.78 1.54 -3.93
CA ILE A 50 8.15 2.82 -3.63
C ILE A 50 8.92 3.90 -4.40
N ASP A 51 8.25 4.50 -5.36
CA ASP A 51 8.80 5.59 -6.15
C ASP A 51 8.29 6.93 -5.61
N ALA A 52 9.20 7.73 -5.04
CA ALA A 52 8.89 9.10 -4.66
C ALA A 52 9.05 10.00 -5.90
N GLY A 53 7.94 10.39 -6.53
CA GLY A 53 7.93 11.18 -7.75
C GLY A 53 8.76 12.47 -7.66
N HIS A 54 9.34 12.90 -8.80
CA HIS A 54 10.21 14.09 -8.89
C HIS A 54 11.48 14.01 -8.04
N GLY A 55 12.15 15.15 -7.79
CA GLY A 55 13.36 15.24 -6.96
C GLY A 55 14.48 16.05 -7.62
N GLY A 56 15.35 16.60 -6.80
CA GLY A 56 16.44 17.47 -7.25
C GLY A 56 15.92 18.71 -7.99
N PHE A 57 16.34 18.90 -9.23
CA PHE A 57 15.90 20.05 -10.04
C PHE A 57 14.41 20.00 -10.44
N ASP A 58 13.81 18.81 -10.51
CA ASP A 58 12.39 18.65 -10.82
C ASP A 58 11.55 18.77 -9.54
N SER A 59 10.98 19.94 -9.32
CA SER A 59 10.10 20.22 -8.18
C SER A 59 8.76 19.49 -8.26
N GLY A 60 8.38 18.96 -9.43
CA GLY A 60 7.01 18.59 -9.71
C GLY A 60 6.11 19.82 -9.80
N LYS A 61 4.88 19.71 -9.41
CA LYS A 61 3.97 20.84 -9.30
C LYS A 61 4.34 21.74 -8.13
N VAL A 62 4.24 23.04 -8.36
CA VAL A 62 4.31 24.04 -7.30
C VAL A 62 2.88 24.39 -6.93
N GLY A 63 2.49 24.02 -5.74
CA GLY A 63 1.16 24.24 -5.21
C GLY A 63 0.96 25.62 -4.59
N ILE A 64 -0.21 25.82 -4.02
CA ILE A 64 -0.56 27.03 -3.27
C ILE A 64 0.45 27.19 -2.12
N GLY A 65 0.89 28.41 -1.87
CA GLY A 65 1.90 28.68 -0.84
C GLY A 65 3.33 28.25 -1.18
N ASN A 66 3.66 28.03 -2.47
CA ASN A 66 4.94 27.53 -2.94
C ASN A 66 5.32 26.13 -2.44
N ILE A 67 4.33 25.30 -2.13
CA ILE A 67 4.52 23.92 -1.71
C ILE A 67 5.07 23.11 -2.89
N LEU A 68 6.18 22.41 -2.69
CA LEU A 68 6.82 21.60 -3.72
C LEU A 68 6.31 20.14 -3.66
N GLU A 69 5.80 19.64 -4.76
CA GLU A 69 5.31 18.26 -4.88
C GLU A 69 6.35 17.23 -4.45
N LYS A 70 7.62 17.41 -4.88
CA LYS A 70 8.72 16.48 -4.58
C LYS A 70 8.96 16.25 -3.08
N GLU A 71 8.70 17.26 -2.24
CA GLU A 71 8.91 17.18 -0.79
C GLU A 71 7.81 16.35 -0.13
N ILE A 72 6.56 16.56 -0.53
CA ILE A 72 5.42 15.78 -0.06
C ILE A 72 5.53 14.32 -0.51
N ASN A 73 5.91 14.10 -1.79
CA ASN A 73 6.10 12.76 -2.33
C ASN A 73 7.14 11.98 -1.51
N LEU A 74 8.27 12.61 -1.18
CA LEU A 74 9.32 11.98 -0.38
C LEU A 74 8.86 11.68 1.05
N ALA A 75 8.15 12.63 1.68
CA ALA A 75 7.65 12.47 3.04
C ALA A 75 6.64 11.32 3.15
N ILE A 76 5.67 11.25 2.22
CA ILE A 76 4.69 10.14 2.19
C ILE A 76 5.38 8.82 1.86
N ALA A 77 6.30 8.80 0.87
CA ALA A 77 7.03 7.60 0.48
C ALA A 77 7.84 6.99 1.63
N GLY A 78 8.53 7.82 2.42
CA GLY A 78 9.25 7.37 3.61
C GLY A 78 8.35 6.77 4.69
N LYS A 79 7.14 7.32 4.89
CA LYS A 79 6.15 6.76 5.81
C LYS A 79 5.57 5.43 5.28
N VAL A 80 5.32 5.32 3.98
CA VAL A 80 4.91 4.05 3.34
C VAL A 80 5.99 2.99 3.54
N GLN A 81 7.26 3.33 3.31
CA GLN A 81 8.40 2.44 3.55
C GLN A 81 8.38 1.90 5.00
N GLN A 82 8.39 2.80 5.99
CA GLN A 82 8.41 2.42 7.40
C GLN A 82 7.25 1.49 7.78
N ASN A 83 6.03 1.79 7.29
CA ASN A 83 4.84 1.01 7.60
C ASN A 83 4.83 -0.37 6.94
N LEU A 84 5.37 -0.51 5.72
CA LEU A 84 5.50 -1.81 5.04
C LEU A 84 6.60 -2.67 5.66
N GLU A 85 7.76 -2.09 5.99
CA GLU A 85 8.85 -2.79 6.65
C GLU A 85 8.46 -3.27 8.05
N ALA A 86 7.74 -2.46 8.82
CA ALA A 86 7.16 -2.87 10.09
C ALA A 86 6.16 -4.03 9.96
N ALA A 87 5.56 -4.20 8.78
CA ALA A 87 4.67 -5.33 8.45
C ALA A 87 5.41 -6.55 7.84
N GLY A 88 6.75 -6.52 7.77
CA GLY A 88 7.57 -7.61 7.23
C GLY A 88 7.59 -7.67 5.70
N ILE A 89 7.30 -6.57 5.01
CA ILE A 89 7.36 -6.46 3.55
C ILE A 89 8.64 -5.71 3.18
N GLU A 90 9.51 -6.34 2.38
CA GLU A 90 10.73 -5.71 1.89
C GLU A 90 10.41 -4.53 0.95
N THR A 91 11.12 -3.43 1.10
CA THR A 91 10.90 -2.23 0.28
C THR A 91 12.16 -1.77 -0.43
N ILE A 92 11.99 -1.21 -1.61
CA ILE A 92 13.03 -0.55 -2.39
C ILE A 92 12.54 0.84 -2.75
N MET A 93 13.25 1.87 -2.29
CA MET A 93 12.98 3.27 -2.65
C MET A 93 13.71 3.64 -3.93
N THR A 94 13.06 4.38 -4.84
CA THR A 94 13.78 4.97 -5.99
C THR A 94 14.68 6.12 -5.57
N ARG A 95 14.31 6.88 -4.55
CA ARG A 95 15.13 7.89 -3.88
C ARG A 95 14.76 8.04 -2.41
N GLU A 96 15.74 8.34 -1.57
CA GLU A 96 15.59 8.56 -0.12
C GLU A 96 15.92 10.00 0.30
N SER A 97 16.24 10.85 -0.67
CA SER A 97 16.59 12.25 -0.44
C SER A 97 16.07 13.14 -1.56
N ASP A 98 16.25 14.46 -1.44
CA ASP A 98 15.91 15.41 -2.51
C ASP A 98 16.96 15.36 -3.63
N ARG A 99 17.03 14.22 -4.32
CA ARG A 99 17.87 14.00 -5.51
C ARG A 99 17.05 13.31 -6.59
N GLY A 100 17.33 13.64 -7.86
CA GLY A 100 16.87 12.84 -8.99
C GLY A 100 17.88 11.75 -9.33
N LEU A 101 17.48 10.79 -10.16
CA LEU A 101 18.32 9.68 -10.62
C LEU A 101 19.05 10.03 -11.93
N TYR A 102 19.49 11.24 -12.08
CA TYR A 102 20.19 11.74 -13.26
C TYR A 102 21.63 12.11 -12.93
N ASP A 103 22.47 12.15 -13.94
CA ASP A 103 23.84 12.65 -13.83
C ASP A 103 23.82 14.18 -14.00
N GLU A 104 24.62 14.90 -13.20
CA GLU A 104 24.58 16.37 -13.20
C GLU A 104 24.95 17.00 -14.56
N ASN A 105 25.74 16.31 -15.37
CA ASN A 105 26.15 16.75 -16.71
C ASN A 105 25.19 16.27 -17.83
N GLU A 106 24.10 15.59 -17.50
CA GLU A 106 23.14 15.13 -18.49
C GLU A 106 22.30 16.30 -19.03
N GLU A 107 22.20 16.41 -20.35
CA GLU A 107 21.44 17.48 -21.02
C GLU A 107 19.92 17.30 -20.78
N ASN A 108 19.44 16.05 -20.83
CA ASN A 108 18.03 15.73 -20.60
C ASN A 108 17.84 14.99 -19.29
N LYS A 109 18.09 15.68 -18.18
CA LYS A 109 18.00 15.15 -16.81
C LYS A 109 16.66 14.49 -16.54
N LYS A 110 15.54 15.09 -16.98
CA LYS A 110 14.21 14.54 -16.74
C LYS A 110 14.00 13.20 -17.45
N GLN A 111 14.47 13.07 -18.68
CA GLN A 111 14.37 11.82 -19.42
C GLN A 111 15.24 10.73 -18.80
N GLN A 112 16.45 11.09 -18.36
CA GLN A 112 17.37 10.17 -17.71
C GLN A 112 16.79 9.69 -16.37
N ASP A 113 16.27 10.61 -15.54
CA ASP A 113 15.59 10.30 -14.28
C ASP A 113 14.48 9.27 -14.49
N MET A 114 13.56 9.54 -15.40
CA MET A 114 12.45 8.62 -15.70
C MET A 114 12.92 7.25 -16.19
N LYS A 115 13.96 7.18 -17.01
CA LYS A 115 14.55 5.92 -17.47
C LYS A 115 15.14 5.14 -16.29
N LYS A 116 15.95 5.80 -15.44
CA LYS A 116 16.59 5.16 -14.28
C LYS A 116 15.55 4.66 -13.26
N ARG A 117 14.45 5.39 -13.01
CA ARG A 117 13.33 4.91 -12.18
C ARG A 117 12.74 3.62 -12.74
N CYS A 118 12.45 3.58 -14.04
CA CYS A 118 11.93 2.36 -14.67
C CYS A 118 12.94 1.20 -14.58
N THR A 119 14.25 1.46 -14.70
CA THR A 119 15.30 0.46 -14.52
C THR A 119 15.28 -0.09 -13.10
N VAL A 120 15.28 0.77 -12.07
CA VAL A 120 15.18 0.34 -10.66
C VAL A 120 13.96 -0.55 -10.45
N ILE A 121 12.79 -0.15 -10.96
CA ILE A 121 11.55 -0.92 -10.82
C ILE A 121 11.65 -2.28 -11.51
N ASN A 122 12.13 -2.32 -12.76
CA ASN A 122 12.18 -3.53 -13.56
C ASN A 122 13.25 -4.55 -13.08
N GLU A 123 14.34 -4.06 -12.51
CA GLU A 123 15.47 -4.88 -12.04
C GLU A 123 15.35 -5.23 -10.54
N SER A 124 14.36 -4.69 -9.84
CA SER A 124 14.18 -4.88 -8.40
C SER A 124 13.82 -6.31 -7.98
N GLY A 125 13.23 -7.09 -8.88
CA GLY A 125 12.59 -8.36 -8.52
C GLY A 125 11.34 -8.21 -7.64
N ALA A 126 10.76 -7.01 -7.57
CA ALA A 126 9.61 -6.73 -6.73
C ALA A 126 8.29 -7.27 -7.32
N ASP A 127 7.32 -7.50 -6.45
CA ASP A 127 5.97 -7.97 -6.81
C ASP A 127 5.10 -6.86 -7.40
N LEU A 128 5.34 -5.61 -7.00
CA LEU A 128 4.62 -4.42 -7.47
C LEU A 128 5.42 -3.12 -7.24
N ALA A 129 4.98 -2.03 -7.85
CA ALA A 129 5.51 -0.70 -7.61
C ALA A 129 4.38 0.33 -7.41
N VAL A 130 4.60 1.27 -6.50
CA VAL A 130 3.71 2.42 -6.26
C VAL A 130 4.51 3.70 -6.40
N SER A 131 4.15 4.54 -7.38
CA SER A 131 4.72 5.87 -7.56
C SER A 131 3.83 6.91 -6.87
N ILE A 132 4.39 7.69 -5.96
CA ILE A 132 3.69 8.65 -5.11
C ILE A 132 3.83 10.04 -5.68
N HIS A 133 2.71 10.68 -5.93
CA HIS A 133 2.56 11.99 -6.56
C HIS A 133 1.49 12.84 -5.91
N GLN A 134 1.46 14.13 -6.27
CA GLN A 134 0.37 15.06 -5.96
C GLN A 134 -0.17 15.65 -7.26
N ASN A 135 -1.47 15.68 -7.37
CA ASN A 135 -2.17 16.17 -8.54
C ASN A 135 -2.26 17.71 -8.55
N SER A 136 -2.63 18.25 -9.71
CA SER A 136 -2.96 19.66 -9.87
C SER A 136 -3.93 19.82 -11.02
N TYR A 137 -4.91 20.71 -10.88
CA TYR A 137 -5.90 21.00 -11.91
C TYR A 137 -6.19 22.51 -12.00
N THR A 138 -6.79 22.96 -13.11
CA THR A 138 -7.11 24.38 -13.34
C THR A 138 -8.16 24.91 -12.39
N GLU A 139 -9.18 24.08 -12.11
CA GLU A 139 -10.27 24.45 -11.21
C GLU A 139 -9.90 24.05 -9.77
N GLU A 140 -9.87 25.01 -8.88
CA GLU A 140 -9.49 24.85 -7.48
C GLU A 140 -10.39 23.89 -6.70
N TYR A 141 -11.70 23.79 -7.08
CA TYR A 141 -12.63 22.88 -6.39
C TYR A 141 -12.38 21.39 -6.63
N VAL A 142 -11.47 21.05 -7.55
CA VAL A 142 -11.12 19.64 -7.82
C VAL A 142 -10.26 19.09 -6.71
N CYS A 143 -10.69 17.99 -6.12
CA CYS A 143 -10.06 17.38 -4.95
C CYS A 143 -10.19 15.85 -4.93
N GLY A 144 -9.56 15.21 -3.96
CA GLY A 144 -9.60 13.78 -3.68
C GLY A 144 -8.51 12.98 -4.38
N PRO A 145 -7.96 11.94 -3.70
CA PRO A 145 -6.91 11.10 -4.24
C PRO A 145 -7.40 10.30 -5.44
N GLN A 146 -6.51 10.01 -6.39
CA GLN A 146 -6.83 9.22 -7.56
C GLN A 146 -5.66 8.32 -7.96
N VAL A 147 -5.93 7.03 -8.14
CA VAL A 147 -4.92 6.05 -8.55
C VAL A 147 -5.02 5.79 -10.06
N PHE A 148 -3.87 5.91 -10.73
CA PHE A 148 -3.72 5.65 -12.16
C PHE A 148 -3.01 4.34 -12.39
N TYR A 149 -3.42 3.63 -13.45
CA TYR A 149 -2.81 2.39 -13.90
C TYR A 149 -2.64 2.37 -15.42
N TYR A 150 -1.74 1.53 -15.93
CA TYR A 150 -1.58 1.37 -17.38
C TYR A 150 -2.80 0.66 -17.98
N GLU A 151 -3.41 1.23 -19.02
CA GLU A 151 -4.70 0.82 -19.55
C GLU A 151 -4.81 -0.67 -19.91
N THR A 152 -3.70 -1.31 -20.35
CA THR A 152 -3.66 -2.73 -20.71
C THR A 152 -3.19 -3.64 -19.58
N SER A 153 -2.82 -3.09 -18.42
CA SER A 153 -2.33 -3.87 -17.28
C SER A 153 -3.48 -4.30 -16.37
N GLN A 154 -3.93 -5.55 -16.51
CA GLN A 154 -4.96 -6.12 -15.63
C GLN A 154 -4.50 -6.14 -14.17
N LYS A 155 -3.26 -6.59 -13.89
CA LYS A 155 -2.68 -6.61 -12.55
C LYS A 155 -2.50 -5.19 -11.96
N GLY A 156 -2.14 -4.22 -12.81
CA GLY A 156 -2.08 -2.81 -12.41
C GLY A 156 -3.47 -2.25 -12.08
N LYS A 157 -4.51 -2.65 -12.81
CA LYS A 157 -5.90 -2.29 -12.51
C LYS A 157 -6.37 -2.82 -11.15
N GLU A 158 -6.08 -4.08 -10.86
CA GLU A 158 -6.41 -4.73 -9.57
C GLU A 158 -5.70 -4.02 -8.42
N LEU A 159 -4.39 -3.73 -8.57
CA LEU A 159 -3.63 -2.96 -7.58
C LEU A 159 -4.20 -1.55 -7.39
N ALA A 160 -4.52 -0.85 -8.49
CA ALA A 160 -5.12 0.48 -8.43
C ALA A 160 -6.45 0.45 -7.66
N GLN A 161 -7.27 -0.58 -7.85
CA GLN A 161 -8.55 -0.73 -7.18
C GLN A 161 -8.41 -0.88 -5.68
N THR A 162 -7.52 -1.76 -5.20
CA THR A 162 -7.29 -1.94 -3.76
C THR A 162 -6.74 -0.67 -3.09
N LEU A 163 -5.84 0.06 -3.77
CA LEU A 163 -5.31 1.32 -3.25
C LEU A 163 -6.39 2.43 -3.22
N GLN A 164 -7.16 2.57 -4.29
CA GLN A 164 -8.21 3.59 -4.36
C GLN A 164 -9.30 3.36 -3.30
N GLU A 165 -9.71 2.11 -3.11
CA GLU A 165 -10.67 1.74 -2.07
C GLU A 165 -10.14 2.09 -0.68
N ALA A 166 -8.88 1.75 -0.37
CA ALA A 166 -8.27 2.06 0.91
C ALA A 166 -8.14 3.58 1.14
N LEU A 167 -7.72 4.34 0.12
CA LEU A 167 -7.67 5.81 0.18
C LEU A 167 -9.06 6.41 0.43
N ASN A 168 -10.08 5.95 -0.28
CA ASN A 168 -11.46 6.44 -0.13
C ASN A 168 -12.07 6.10 1.24
N GLN A 169 -11.67 4.97 1.85
CA GLN A 169 -12.17 4.53 3.16
C GLN A 169 -11.44 5.22 4.33
N LYS A 170 -10.13 5.39 4.21
CA LYS A 170 -9.28 5.91 5.29
C LYS A 170 -9.31 7.43 5.40
N LEU A 171 -9.37 8.10 4.26
CA LEU A 171 -9.40 9.54 4.18
C LEU A 171 -10.85 10.01 4.11
N ASP A 172 -11.18 11.06 4.88
CA ASP A 172 -12.51 11.68 4.84
C ASP A 172 -12.69 12.47 3.54
N ILE A 173 -13.11 11.77 2.49
CA ILE A 173 -13.20 12.29 1.13
C ILE A 173 -14.64 12.65 0.81
N ALA A 174 -14.94 13.94 0.65
CA ALA A 174 -16.27 14.42 0.31
C ALA A 174 -16.78 13.88 -1.04
N ARG A 175 -15.88 13.63 -2.00
CA ARG A 175 -16.20 13.11 -3.35
C ARG A 175 -15.19 12.01 -3.72
N PRO A 176 -15.46 10.74 -3.34
CA PRO A 176 -14.63 9.62 -3.71
C PRO A 176 -14.41 9.53 -5.23
N ARG A 177 -13.17 9.31 -5.64
CA ARG A 177 -12.82 9.13 -7.04
C ARG A 177 -12.67 7.65 -7.36
N GLU A 178 -12.75 7.33 -8.66
CA GLU A 178 -12.47 6.00 -9.19
C GLU A 178 -11.07 5.93 -9.77
N ILE A 179 -10.55 4.73 -9.93
CA ILE A 179 -9.29 4.48 -10.62
C ILE A 179 -9.36 5.01 -12.06
N LYS A 180 -8.21 5.39 -12.60
CA LYS A 180 -8.14 5.94 -13.95
C LYS A 180 -7.10 5.24 -14.82
N ALA A 181 -7.54 4.70 -15.95
CA ALA A 181 -6.64 4.16 -16.97
C ALA A 181 -5.83 5.29 -17.62
N ASN A 182 -4.55 5.04 -17.88
CA ASN A 182 -3.66 5.96 -18.54
C ASN A 182 -2.68 5.23 -19.47
N ASN A 183 -2.44 5.78 -20.65
CA ASN A 183 -1.51 5.22 -21.65
C ASN A 183 -0.35 6.17 -22.00
N THR A 184 -0.26 7.30 -21.31
CA THR A 184 0.73 8.34 -21.60
C THR A 184 1.83 8.45 -20.55
N TYR A 185 1.55 8.10 -19.29
CA TYR A 185 2.55 8.15 -18.24
C TYR A 185 3.70 7.17 -18.48
N TYR A 186 4.90 7.70 -18.59
CA TYR A 186 6.10 6.94 -18.98
C TYR A 186 6.37 5.77 -18.04
N ILE A 187 6.30 5.99 -16.73
CA ILE A 187 6.57 4.97 -15.73
C ILE A 187 5.57 3.80 -15.84
N LEU A 188 4.27 4.09 -16.01
CA LEU A 188 3.25 3.05 -16.19
C LEU A 188 3.45 2.23 -17.46
N LYS A 189 3.93 2.89 -18.54
CA LYS A 189 4.12 2.26 -19.86
C LYS A 189 5.40 1.42 -19.94
N LYS A 190 6.43 1.75 -19.15
CA LYS A 190 7.78 1.16 -19.28
C LYS A 190 8.13 0.16 -18.19
N THR A 191 7.34 0.09 -17.13
CA THR A 191 7.53 -0.93 -16.09
C THR A 191 6.88 -2.25 -16.50
N GLN A 192 7.49 -3.36 -16.06
CA GLN A 192 7.09 -4.73 -16.41
C GLN A 192 6.28 -5.41 -15.30
N ILE A 193 6.40 -4.91 -14.08
CA ILE A 193 5.62 -5.37 -12.93
C ILE A 193 4.35 -4.52 -12.75
N PRO A 194 3.34 -4.99 -11.99
CA PRO A 194 2.17 -4.17 -11.65
C PRO A 194 2.61 -2.85 -11.04
N THR A 195 2.37 -1.74 -11.72
CA THR A 195 2.78 -0.40 -11.31
C THR A 195 1.61 0.55 -11.37
N VAL A 196 1.46 1.37 -10.34
CA VAL A 196 0.43 2.41 -10.24
C VAL A 196 1.04 3.75 -9.85
N ILE A 197 0.35 4.84 -10.21
CA ILE A 197 0.62 6.18 -9.67
C ILE A 197 -0.50 6.53 -8.70
N ALA A 198 -0.16 6.82 -7.46
CA ALA A 198 -1.06 7.31 -6.44
C ALA A 198 -0.93 8.84 -6.36
N GLU A 199 -1.88 9.55 -6.93
CA GLU A 199 -2.08 10.99 -6.76
C GLU A 199 -2.82 11.20 -5.44
N CYS A 200 -2.10 11.63 -4.39
CA CYS A 200 -2.62 11.60 -3.02
C CYS A 200 -3.57 12.76 -2.69
N GLY A 201 -3.62 13.79 -3.53
CA GLY A 201 -4.49 14.97 -3.42
C GLY A 201 -4.07 16.05 -4.41
N PHE A 202 -4.75 17.18 -4.39
CA PHE A 202 -4.53 18.27 -5.34
C PHE A 202 -3.83 19.47 -4.69
N LEU A 203 -2.62 19.80 -5.15
CA LEU A 203 -1.88 20.99 -4.70
C LEU A 203 -2.49 22.31 -5.21
N SER A 204 -3.43 22.23 -6.15
CA SER A 204 -4.23 23.35 -6.64
C SER A 204 -5.48 23.63 -5.81
N ASN A 205 -5.83 22.75 -4.86
CA ASN A 205 -6.93 22.94 -3.93
C ASN A 205 -6.37 23.40 -2.58
N THR A 206 -6.85 24.54 -2.07
CA THR A 206 -6.30 25.16 -0.85
C THR A 206 -6.41 24.24 0.36
N GLU A 207 -7.56 23.60 0.59
CA GLU A 207 -7.76 22.72 1.74
C GLU A 207 -6.89 21.44 1.65
N GLU A 208 -6.76 20.86 0.46
CA GLU A 208 -5.90 19.68 0.27
C GLU A 208 -4.42 20.03 0.37
N ALA A 209 -3.98 21.16 -0.18
CA ALA A 209 -2.61 21.61 -0.06
C ALA A 209 -2.20 21.79 1.42
N GLU A 210 -3.05 22.37 2.25
CA GLU A 210 -2.85 22.50 3.68
C GLU A 210 -2.80 21.14 4.40
N LYS A 211 -3.69 20.21 4.04
CA LYS A 211 -3.68 18.84 4.59
C LYS A 211 -2.40 18.09 4.21
N LEU A 212 -2.00 18.15 2.93
CA LEU A 212 -0.87 17.43 2.37
C LEU A 212 0.49 17.80 2.97
N ILE A 213 0.66 19.01 3.50
CA ILE A 213 1.85 19.42 4.25
C ILE A 213 1.82 18.99 5.72
N SER A 214 0.67 18.57 6.25
CA SER A 214 0.58 18.14 7.64
C SER A 214 1.06 16.71 7.82
N GLU A 215 1.92 16.49 8.81
CA GLU A 215 2.48 15.17 9.13
C GLU A 215 1.38 14.15 9.41
N LYS A 216 0.34 14.56 10.14
CA LYS A 216 -0.80 13.71 10.47
C LYS A 216 -1.52 13.19 9.23
N TYR A 217 -1.76 14.06 8.24
CA TYR A 217 -2.46 13.64 7.02
C TYR A 217 -1.58 12.77 6.11
N GLN A 218 -0.29 13.10 6.02
CA GLN A 218 0.69 12.25 5.32
C GLN A 218 0.75 10.84 5.91
N GLU A 219 0.65 10.70 7.24
CA GLU A 219 0.57 9.39 7.91
C GLU A 219 -0.70 8.64 7.51
N GLN A 220 -1.86 9.30 7.52
CA GLN A 220 -3.12 8.69 7.09
C GLN A 220 -3.09 8.22 5.64
N VAL A 221 -2.48 9.02 4.75
CA VAL A 221 -2.28 8.64 3.33
C VAL A 221 -1.36 7.43 3.23
N ALA A 222 -0.24 7.43 3.95
CA ALA A 222 0.70 6.31 3.95
C ALA A 222 0.06 5.02 4.48
N GLU A 223 -0.69 5.10 5.58
CA GLU A 223 -1.44 3.95 6.11
C GLU A 223 -2.46 3.41 5.10
N ALA A 224 -3.18 4.29 4.37
CA ALA A 224 -4.13 3.89 3.35
C ALA A 224 -3.44 3.16 2.18
N ILE A 225 -2.32 3.69 1.70
CA ILE A 225 -1.51 3.05 0.64
C ILE A 225 -1.04 1.67 1.10
N CYS A 226 -0.50 1.57 2.32
CA CYS A 226 -0.03 0.29 2.89
C CYS A 226 -1.17 -0.72 3.04
N GLU A 227 -2.37 -0.29 3.43
CA GLU A 227 -3.54 -1.15 3.52
C GLU A 227 -3.95 -1.69 2.15
N GLY A 228 -4.00 -0.83 1.13
CA GLY A 228 -4.27 -1.23 -0.25
C GLY A 228 -3.25 -2.23 -0.81
N ILE A 229 -1.94 -1.99 -0.57
CA ILE A 229 -0.86 -2.91 -0.96
C ILE A 229 -1.04 -4.27 -0.27
N ARG A 230 -1.21 -4.30 1.05
CA ARG A 230 -1.39 -5.54 1.81
C ARG A 230 -2.64 -6.31 1.38
N LYS A 231 -3.74 -5.62 1.05
CA LYS A 231 -4.96 -6.23 0.52
C LYS A 231 -4.65 -6.92 -0.82
N TYR A 232 -4.03 -6.20 -1.76
CA TYR A 232 -3.64 -6.75 -3.05
C TYR A 232 -2.75 -7.99 -2.95
N LEU A 233 -1.72 -7.95 -2.10
CA LEU A 233 -0.79 -9.07 -1.91
C LEU A 233 -1.49 -10.30 -1.32
N ARG A 234 -2.40 -10.12 -0.33
CA ARG A 234 -3.19 -11.21 0.26
C ARG A 234 -4.14 -11.86 -0.74
N GLU A 235 -4.84 -11.06 -1.55
CA GLU A 235 -5.76 -11.58 -2.57
C GLU A 235 -5.03 -12.44 -3.60
N ARG A 236 -3.80 -12.08 -3.94
CA ARG A 236 -2.98 -12.88 -4.84
C ARG A 236 -2.39 -14.15 -4.22
N ALA A 237 -2.07 -14.12 -2.94
CA ALA A 237 -1.61 -15.32 -2.23
C ALA A 237 -2.71 -16.40 -2.13
N SER A 238 -3.98 -16.00 -2.11
CA SER A 238 -5.12 -16.93 -2.05
C SER A 238 -5.50 -17.56 -3.39
N VAL A 239 -4.90 -17.12 -4.50
CA VAL A 239 -5.18 -17.61 -5.87
C VAL A 239 -4.09 -18.58 -6.38
N LEU A 240 -2.97 -18.68 -5.66
CA LEU A 240 -1.85 -19.60 -5.93
C LEU A 240 -1.96 -20.85 -5.08
#